data_aeb67162f687490d1cec313f4b380682
#
_entry.id   aeb67162f687490d1cec313f4b380682
#
_cell.length_a   1.000
_cell.length_b   1.000
_cell.length_c   1.000
_cell.angle_alpha   90.00
_cell.angle_beta   90.00
_cell.angle_gamma   90.00
#
_symmetry.space_group_name_H-M   'P 1'
#
loop_
_entity.id
_entity.type
_entity.pdbx_description
1 polymer ?
#
loop_
_entity_poly.entity_id
_entity_poly.type
_entity_poly.pdbx_seq_one_letter_code
_entity_poly.pdbx_strand_id
1 'polypeptide(L)'
;LEGIDLAEGAFDLAYSSLVLHYLADLGRLLAQVHRALARGGRFVFSAEHPVYTAPSRPGWVVDAEGRRTWPLDRYSFEGPRAVEWLGARVLKHHRTIGTTLTLLVRAGFVVEHVEEFAPTVEQVAADPALAEECERPMFLLLAARR
;
A
#
# COMPACT_ATOMS: atom_id res chain seq x y z
N LEU A 1 14.77 7.19 2.93
CA LEU A 1 13.84 7.90 2.02
C LEU A 1 13.35 9.22 2.60
N GLU A 2 13.16 9.35 3.91
CA GLU A 2 12.68 10.60 4.52
C GLU A 2 13.63 11.79 4.35
N GLY A 3 14.91 11.55 4.09
CA GLY A 3 15.92 12.58 3.83
C GLY A 3 16.37 12.70 2.37
N ILE A 4 15.65 12.07 1.43
CA ILE A 4 16.03 12.11 0.01
C ILE A 4 15.85 13.54 -0.52
N ASP A 5 16.85 14.00 -1.30
CA ASP A 5 16.74 15.23 -2.08
C ASP A 5 16.90 14.88 -3.55
N LEU A 6 15.88 15.21 -4.34
CA LEU A 6 15.80 14.87 -5.76
C LEU A 6 15.78 16.15 -6.58
N ALA A 7 16.53 16.15 -7.69
CA ALA A 7 16.52 17.26 -8.63
C ALA A 7 15.10 17.47 -9.21
N GLU A 8 14.70 18.74 -9.31
CA GLU A 8 13.37 19.11 -9.81
C GLU A 8 13.23 18.80 -11.29
N GLY A 9 12.09 18.19 -11.67
CA GLY A 9 11.72 17.91 -13.05
C GLY A 9 12.67 16.97 -13.79
N ALA A 10 13.49 16.19 -13.06
CA ALA A 10 14.58 15.41 -13.63
C ALA A 10 14.17 14.00 -14.08
N PHE A 11 12.98 13.53 -13.73
CA PHE A 11 12.57 12.14 -13.97
C PHE A 11 11.23 12.06 -14.68
N ASP A 12 11.09 11.15 -15.63
CA ASP A 12 9.83 10.85 -16.30
C ASP A 12 9.02 9.78 -15.54
N LEU A 13 9.69 8.96 -14.72
CA LEU A 13 9.11 7.90 -13.94
C LEU A 13 9.77 7.81 -12.56
N ALA A 14 8.94 7.77 -11.53
CA ALA A 14 9.31 7.30 -10.21
C ALA A 14 8.62 5.97 -9.94
N TYR A 15 9.34 5.00 -9.39
CA TYR A 15 8.82 3.69 -9.05
C TYR A 15 9.15 3.32 -7.61
N SER A 16 8.18 2.76 -6.88
CA SER A 16 8.38 2.27 -5.52
C SER A 16 7.63 0.96 -5.32
N SER A 17 8.31 -0.07 -4.86
CA SER A 17 7.73 -1.37 -4.59
C SER A 17 7.79 -1.72 -3.11
N LEU A 18 6.63 -1.83 -2.47
CA LEU A 18 6.45 -2.31 -1.08
C LEU A 18 7.31 -1.58 -0.03
N VAL A 19 7.45 -0.26 -0.17
CA VAL A 19 8.27 0.57 0.72
C VAL A 19 7.46 1.62 1.47
N LEU A 20 6.41 2.18 0.86
CA LEU A 20 5.74 3.39 1.36
C LEU A 20 5.07 3.20 2.71
N HIS A 21 4.68 1.99 3.05
CA HIS A 21 4.09 1.67 4.35
C HIS A 21 5.11 1.69 5.52
N TYR A 22 6.42 1.78 5.25
CA TYR A 22 7.43 1.99 6.30
C TYR A 22 7.65 3.47 6.66
N LEU A 23 7.10 4.40 5.89
CA LEU A 23 7.35 5.83 6.06
C LEU A 23 6.34 6.46 7.02
N ALA A 24 6.83 7.19 8.01
CA ALA A 24 5.99 7.94 8.93
C ALA A 24 5.34 9.15 8.23
N ASP A 25 6.11 9.90 7.44
CA ASP A 25 5.65 11.07 6.69
C ASP A 25 5.60 10.79 5.19
N LEU A 26 4.55 10.10 4.77
CA LEU A 26 4.30 9.82 3.36
C LEU A 26 4.03 11.11 2.56
N GLY A 27 3.34 12.08 3.16
CA GLY A 27 2.99 13.33 2.48
C GLY A 27 4.22 14.11 2.00
N ARG A 28 5.25 14.18 2.85
CA ARG A 28 6.52 14.81 2.50
C ARG A 28 7.20 14.11 1.32
N LEU A 29 7.26 12.77 1.33
CA LEU A 29 7.84 12.03 0.22
C LEU A 29 7.07 12.28 -1.07
N LEU A 30 5.73 12.22 -1.04
CA LEU A 30 4.90 12.46 -2.22
C LEU A 30 5.12 13.86 -2.82
N ALA A 31 5.25 14.89 -1.98
CA ALA A 31 5.58 16.24 -2.44
C ALA A 31 6.97 16.31 -3.11
N GLN A 32 7.97 15.60 -2.57
CA GLN A 32 9.30 15.52 -3.17
C GLN A 32 9.29 14.78 -4.50
N VAL A 33 8.61 13.62 -4.58
CA VAL A 33 8.47 12.86 -5.82
C VAL A 33 7.74 13.67 -6.87
N HIS A 34 6.64 14.35 -6.51
CA HIS A 34 5.91 15.21 -7.43
C HIS A 34 6.82 16.30 -8.01
N ARG A 35 7.60 17.00 -7.17
CA ARG A 35 8.54 18.04 -7.63
C ARG A 35 9.63 17.47 -8.56
N ALA A 36 10.13 16.27 -8.26
CA ALA A 36 11.21 15.64 -9.00
C ALA A 36 10.79 15.10 -10.37
N LEU A 37 9.51 14.76 -10.54
CA LEU A 37 9.01 14.31 -11.84
C LEU A 37 8.93 15.49 -12.83
N ALA A 38 9.19 15.22 -14.10
CA ALA A 38 8.88 16.12 -15.20
C ALA A 38 7.36 16.32 -15.35
N ARG A 39 6.91 17.35 -16.06
CA ARG A 39 5.50 17.53 -16.38
C ARG A 39 4.99 16.33 -17.18
N GLY A 40 3.90 15.71 -16.74
CA GLY A 40 3.37 14.49 -17.33
C GLY A 40 4.10 13.20 -16.90
N GLY A 41 5.17 13.32 -16.09
CA GLY A 41 5.85 12.18 -15.50
C GLY A 41 4.95 11.41 -14.53
N ARG A 42 5.23 10.13 -14.36
CA ARG A 42 4.40 9.20 -13.58
C ARG A 42 5.08 8.72 -12.32
N PHE A 43 4.29 8.55 -11.29
CA PHE A 43 4.65 7.81 -10.07
C PHE A 43 3.82 6.53 -10.02
N VAL A 44 4.51 5.38 -10.02
CA VAL A 44 3.90 4.05 -9.92
C VAL A 44 4.42 3.38 -8.66
N PHE A 45 3.52 2.87 -7.84
CA PHE A 45 3.95 2.20 -6.63
C PHE A 45 3.01 1.08 -6.20
N SER A 46 3.58 0.13 -5.44
CA SER A 46 2.82 -0.81 -4.64
C SER A 46 3.07 -0.59 -3.15
N ALA A 47 2.05 -0.83 -2.35
CA ALA A 47 2.12 -0.82 -0.89
C ALA A 47 1.32 -1.99 -0.32
N GLU A 48 1.55 -2.34 0.94
CA GLU A 48 0.63 -3.24 1.61
C GLU A 48 -0.76 -2.61 1.69
N HIS A 49 -1.77 -3.43 1.41
CA HIS A 49 -3.15 -3.00 1.41
C HIS A 49 -3.63 -2.62 2.83
N PRO A 50 -4.44 -1.57 2.98
CA PRO A 50 -4.96 -1.19 4.31
C PRO A 50 -5.75 -2.28 5.03
N VAL A 51 -6.47 -3.15 4.32
CA VAL A 51 -7.14 -4.32 4.92
C VAL A 51 -6.12 -5.28 5.56
N TYR A 52 -4.94 -5.42 4.95
CA TYR A 52 -3.86 -6.25 5.48
C TYR A 52 -3.18 -5.61 6.70
N THR A 53 -3.00 -4.29 6.71
CA THR A 53 -2.24 -3.56 7.76
C THR A 53 -3.09 -3.08 8.92
N ALA A 54 -4.42 -3.01 8.79
CA ALA A 54 -5.31 -2.47 9.82
C ALA A 54 -5.38 -3.33 11.09
N PRO A 55 -5.53 -4.68 10.99
CA PRO A 55 -5.84 -5.50 12.15
C PRO A 55 -4.85 -5.33 13.29
N SER A 56 -5.37 -5.25 14.53
CA SER A 56 -4.55 -5.22 15.74
C SER A 56 -3.84 -6.55 16.00
N ARG A 57 -4.40 -7.64 15.47
CA ARG A 57 -3.86 -9.00 15.49
C ARG A 57 -4.03 -9.62 14.12
N PRO A 58 -3.10 -9.38 13.19
CA PRO A 58 -3.18 -9.93 11.85
C PRO A 58 -3.06 -11.46 11.88
N GLY A 59 -3.97 -12.12 11.22
CA GLY A 59 -4.03 -13.59 11.14
C GLY A 59 -5.44 -14.07 10.83
N TRP A 60 -5.55 -15.20 10.17
CA TRP A 60 -6.82 -15.83 9.88
C TRP A 60 -7.44 -16.41 11.15
N VAL A 61 -8.74 -16.18 11.33
CA VAL A 61 -9.56 -16.82 12.35
C VAL A 61 -10.38 -17.93 11.69
N VAL A 62 -10.40 -19.10 12.30
CA VAL A 62 -11.18 -20.26 11.85
C VAL A 62 -12.28 -20.49 12.88
N ASP A 63 -13.54 -20.49 12.43
CA ASP A 63 -14.69 -20.77 13.31
C ASP A 63 -14.90 -22.29 13.52
N ALA A 64 -15.93 -22.65 14.31
CA ALA A 64 -16.25 -24.03 14.62
C ALA A 64 -16.69 -24.85 13.39
N GLU A 65 -17.18 -24.17 12.35
CA GLU A 65 -17.58 -24.76 11.06
C GLU A 65 -16.45 -24.83 10.04
N GLY A 66 -15.22 -24.40 10.43
CA GLY A 66 -14.04 -24.40 9.57
C GLY A 66 -13.96 -23.23 8.59
N ARG A 67 -14.82 -22.22 8.72
CA ARG A 67 -14.78 -21.03 7.85
C ARG A 67 -13.66 -20.11 8.30
N ARG A 68 -12.89 -19.63 7.33
CA ARG A 68 -11.79 -18.70 7.57
C ARG A 68 -12.28 -17.26 7.38
N THR A 69 -11.92 -16.39 8.29
CA THR A 69 -12.25 -14.96 8.23
C THR A 69 -11.00 -14.14 8.54
N TRP A 70 -10.76 -13.11 7.75
CA TRP A 70 -9.76 -12.11 8.09
C TRP A 70 -10.39 -11.06 9.02
N PRO A 71 -9.96 -10.96 10.30
CA PRO A 71 -10.59 -10.09 11.27
C PRO A 71 -10.16 -8.64 11.04
N LEU A 72 -11.00 -7.86 10.39
CA LEU A 72 -10.74 -6.45 10.17
C LEU A 72 -11.23 -5.62 11.37
N ASP A 73 -10.29 -5.17 12.18
CA ASP A 73 -10.54 -4.15 13.21
C ASP A 73 -9.62 -2.94 13.00
N ARG A 74 -9.91 -1.82 13.66
CA ARG A 74 -9.07 -0.62 13.70
C ARG A 74 -8.73 0.00 12.33
N TYR A 75 -9.54 -0.21 11.31
CA TYR A 75 -9.30 0.33 9.96
C TYR A 75 -9.17 1.86 9.95
N SER A 76 -9.99 2.57 10.71
CA SER A 76 -9.95 4.04 10.77
C SER A 76 -8.93 4.60 11.77
N PHE A 77 -8.26 3.73 12.54
CA PHE A 77 -7.20 4.15 13.46
C PHE A 77 -5.84 4.04 12.77
N GLU A 78 -5.46 5.09 12.10
CA GLU A 78 -4.18 5.16 11.40
C GLU A 78 -2.99 5.29 12.34
N GLY A 79 -1.78 5.08 11.81
CA GLY A 79 -0.52 5.25 12.56
C GLY A 79 0.31 3.98 12.63
N PRO A 80 1.27 3.94 13.57
CA PRO A 80 2.27 2.88 13.61
C PRO A 80 1.68 1.52 13.98
N ARG A 81 2.21 0.47 13.32
CA ARG A 81 1.97 -0.95 13.59
C ARG A 81 3.31 -1.65 13.71
N ALA A 82 3.59 -2.23 14.87
CA ALA A 82 4.75 -3.09 15.04
C ALA A 82 4.36 -4.52 14.66
N VAL A 83 5.07 -5.10 13.72
CA VAL A 83 4.85 -6.47 13.25
C VAL A 83 6.17 -7.26 13.24
N GLU A 84 6.07 -8.59 13.40
CA GLU A 84 7.20 -9.48 13.17
C GLU A 84 7.29 -9.80 11.69
N TRP A 85 8.48 -9.60 11.11
CA TRP A 85 8.75 -9.88 9.71
C TRP A 85 10.13 -10.49 9.56
N LEU A 86 10.20 -11.73 9.01
CA LEU A 86 11.45 -12.46 8.81
C LEU A 86 12.33 -12.53 10.07
N GLY A 87 11.71 -12.72 11.25
CA GLY A 87 12.41 -12.80 12.52
C GLY A 87 12.86 -11.47 13.11
N ALA A 88 12.47 -10.35 12.51
CA ALA A 88 12.75 -9.00 13.01
C ALA A 88 11.46 -8.22 13.28
N ARG A 89 11.48 -7.39 14.33
CA ARG A 89 10.40 -6.46 14.60
C ARG A 89 10.55 -5.23 13.69
N VAL A 90 9.55 -5.01 12.83
CA VAL A 90 9.50 -3.86 11.93
C VAL A 90 8.32 -2.95 12.28
N LEU A 91 8.50 -1.66 12.03
CA LEU A 91 7.46 -0.67 12.21
C LEU A 91 6.88 -0.30 10.84
N LYS A 92 5.59 -0.51 10.68
CA LYS A 92 4.82 -0.07 9.50
C LYS A 92 3.87 1.05 9.91
N HIS A 93 3.40 1.81 8.95
CA HIS A 93 2.43 2.88 9.17
C HIS A 93 1.15 2.57 8.40
N HIS A 94 0.13 2.12 9.12
CA HIS A 94 -1.19 1.92 8.56
C HIS A 94 -1.81 3.26 8.16
N ARG A 95 -2.34 3.31 6.93
CA ARG A 95 -3.16 4.41 6.40
C ARG A 95 -4.33 3.83 5.63
N THR A 96 -5.48 4.47 5.71
CA THR A 96 -6.62 4.08 4.88
C THR A 96 -6.35 4.37 3.40
N ILE A 97 -7.09 3.73 2.49
CA ILE A 97 -7.05 4.06 1.05
C ILE A 97 -7.40 5.54 0.88
N GLY A 98 -8.43 6.01 1.58
CA GLY A 98 -8.85 7.42 1.53
C GLY A 98 -7.74 8.40 1.89
N THR A 99 -6.98 8.14 2.95
CA THR A 99 -5.83 8.97 3.33
C THR A 99 -4.73 8.90 2.28
N THR A 100 -4.41 7.72 1.77
CA THR A 100 -3.37 7.55 0.73
C THR A 100 -3.72 8.35 -0.54
N LEU A 101 -4.94 8.23 -1.04
CA LEU A 101 -5.41 8.99 -2.21
C LEU A 101 -5.44 10.49 -1.94
N THR A 102 -5.89 10.90 -0.76
CA THR A 102 -5.92 12.33 -0.37
C THR A 102 -4.52 12.93 -0.31
N LEU A 103 -3.53 12.19 0.18
CA LEU A 103 -2.14 12.65 0.20
C LEU A 103 -1.57 12.83 -1.20
N LEU A 104 -1.87 11.92 -2.15
CA LEU A 104 -1.49 12.08 -3.56
C LEU A 104 -2.10 13.34 -4.17
N VAL A 105 -3.41 13.54 -4.00
CA VAL A 105 -4.11 14.72 -4.52
C VAL A 105 -3.55 16.02 -3.91
N ARG A 106 -3.29 16.04 -2.60
CA ARG A 106 -2.68 17.20 -1.92
C ARG A 106 -1.26 17.49 -2.39
N ALA A 107 -0.50 16.47 -2.76
CA ALA A 107 0.82 16.64 -3.34
C ALA A 107 0.79 17.14 -4.80
N GLY A 108 -0.39 17.21 -5.43
CA GLY A 108 -0.58 17.70 -6.80
C GLY A 108 -0.71 16.60 -7.86
N PHE A 109 -0.72 15.34 -7.48
CA PHE A 109 -0.89 14.23 -8.42
C PHE A 109 -2.31 14.09 -8.93
N VAL A 110 -2.44 13.70 -10.20
CA VAL A 110 -3.66 13.14 -10.78
C VAL A 110 -3.57 11.63 -10.69
N VAL A 111 -4.45 11.00 -9.91
CA VAL A 111 -4.52 9.54 -9.81
C VAL A 111 -5.11 8.98 -11.10
N GLU A 112 -4.36 8.13 -11.79
CA GLU A 112 -4.75 7.54 -13.08
C GLU A 112 -5.23 6.09 -12.92
N HIS A 113 -4.69 5.34 -11.94
CA HIS A 113 -5.04 3.95 -11.72
C HIS A 113 -4.94 3.58 -10.26
N VAL A 114 -5.90 2.79 -9.80
CA VAL A 114 -5.90 2.15 -8.47
C VAL A 114 -6.31 0.71 -8.66
N GLU A 115 -5.49 -0.22 -8.18
CA GLU A 115 -5.77 -1.64 -8.24
C GLU A 115 -5.62 -2.27 -6.85
N GLU A 116 -6.69 -2.89 -6.39
CA GLU A 116 -6.69 -3.78 -5.25
C GLU A 116 -6.58 -5.19 -5.82
N PHE A 117 -5.38 -5.76 -5.75
CA PHE A 117 -5.12 -7.05 -6.39
C PHE A 117 -6.05 -8.14 -5.86
N ALA A 118 -6.73 -8.80 -6.79
CA ALA A 118 -7.44 -10.05 -6.56
C ALA A 118 -7.07 -11.05 -7.67
N PRO A 119 -6.75 -12.30 -7.34
CA PRO A 119 -6.41 -13.30 -8.36
C PRO A 119 -7.64 -13.69 -9.19
N THR A 120 -7.40 -14.05 -10.45
CA THR A 120 -8.44 -14.61 -11.30
C THR A 120 -8.72 -16.07 -10.95
N VAL A 121 -9.84 -16.60 -11.44
CA VAL A 121 -10.21 -18.02 -11.25
C VAL A 121 -9.11 -18.94 -11.78
N GLU A 122 -8.49 -18.59 -12.93
CA GLU A 122 -7.41 -19.37 -13.54
C GLU A 122 -6.14 -19.33 -12.67
N GLN A 123 -5.82 -18.18 -12.08
CA GLN A 123 -4.68 -18.05 -11.17
C GLN A 123 -4.88 -18.88 -9.89
N VAL A 124 -6.08 -18.85 -9.31
CA VAL A 124 -6.42 -19.66 -8.14
C VAL A 124 -6.41 -21.16 -8.49
N ALA A 125 -6.85 -21.55 -9.67
CA ALA A 125 -6.80 -22.94 -10.13
C ALA A 125 -5.36 -23.43 -10.31
N ALA A 126 -4.44 -22.55 -10.75
CA ALA A 126 -3.03 -22.87 -10.89
C ALA A 126 -2.28 -22.86 -9.54
N ASP A 127 -2.64 -21.97 -8.64
CA ASP A 127 -2.09 -21.87 -7.28
C ASP A 127 -3.22 -21.62 -6.27
N PRO A 128 -3.74 -22.68 -5.62
CA PRO A 128 -4.82 -22.56 -4.64
C PRO A 128 -4.49 -21.67 -3.42
N ALA A 129 -3.21 -21.41 -3.11
CA ALA A 129 -2.84 -20.52 -2.03
C ALA A 129 -3.27 -19.07 -2.28
N LEU A 130 -3.43 -18.69 -3.54
CA LEU A 130 -3.91 -17.35 -3.93
C LEU A 130 -5.37 -17.10 -3.56
N ALA A 131 -6.18 -18.13 -3.25
CA ALA A 131 -7.58 -17.96 -2.87
C ALA A 131 -7.76 -17.00 -1.67
N GLU A 132 -6.77 -16.93 -0.77
CA GLU A 132 -6.80 -16.01 0.37
C GLU A 132 -6.84 -14.53 -0.06
N GLU A 133 -6.24 -14.19 -1.20
CA GLU A 133 -6.21 -12.83 -1.70
C GLU A 133 -7.57 -12.35 -2.24
N CYS A 134 -8.48 -13.26 -2.56
CA CYS A 134 -9.87 -12.91 -2.90
C CYS A 134 -10.64 -12.36 -1.70
N GLU A 135 -10.31 -12.83 -0.49
CA GLU A 135 -10.96 -12.43 0.75
C GLU A 135 -10.24 -11.25 1.44
N ARG A 136 -8.95 -11.14 1.19
CA ARG A 136 -8.09 -10.16 1.83
C ARG A 136 -6.99 -9.74 0.85
N PRO A 137 -7.18 -8.68 0.07
CA PRO A 137 -6.12 -8.16 -0.78
C PRO A 137 -4.90 -7.78 0.07
N MET A 138 -3.73 -8.31 -0.32
CA MET A 138 -2.47 -8.03 0.39
C MET A 138 -1.81 -6.75 -0.12
N PHE A 139 -2.03 -6.41 -1.38
CA PHE A 139 -1.36 -5.31 -2.05
C PHE A 139 -2.33 -4.32 -2.70
N LEU A 140 -1.93 -3.06 -2.62
CA LEU A 140 -2.56 -1.93 -3.31
C LEU A 140 -1.55 -1.38 -4.32
N LEU A 141 -1.94 -1.27 -5.58
CA LEU A 141 -1.12 -0.70 -6.65
C LEU A 141 -1.74 0.61 -7.11
N LEU A 142 -0.91 1.62 -7.32
CA LEU A 142 -1.36 2.93 -7.81
C LEU A 142 -0.43 3.46 -8.89
N ALA A 143 -1.05 4.16 -9.85
CA ALA A 143 -0.35 5.02 -10.78
C ALA A 143 -0.94 6.43 -10.72
N ALA A 144 -0.08 7.42 -10.64
CA ALA A 144 -0.44 8.82 -10.58
C ALA A 144 0.48 9.67 -11.45
N ARG A 145 -0.02 10.76 -12.00
CA ARG A 145 0.70 11.63 -12.92
C ARG A 145 0.88 13.02 -12.30
N ARG A 146 2.07 13.60 -12.53
CA ARG A 146 2.34 15.02 -12.29
C ARG A 146 1.64 15.95 -13.25
#